data_f3125601cd8db1becf0020f9c5fdf8de
#
_entry.id   f3125601cd8db1becf0020f9c5fdf8de
#
_cell.length_a   1.000
_cell.length_b   1.000
_cell.length_c   1.000
_cell.angle_alpha   90.00
_cell.angle_beta   90.00
_cell.angle_gamma   90.00
#
_symmetry.space_group_name_H-M   'P 1'
#
loop_
_entity.id
_entity.type
_entity.pdbx_description
1 polymer ?
#
loop_
_entity_poly.entity_id
_entity_poly.type
_entity_poly.pdbx_seq_one_letter_code
_entity_poly.pdbx_strand_id
1 'polypeptide(L)'
;MTDLSAEFKGLAEYRPVNKVRFVTAASLFDGHDAAINIMRRILQGMGAEVIHLGHNRSVDEVVTAALQEDAQGIAVSSYQGGHVEYFKYMVDLLRERGGAHVQVFGGGGGVIVPAEIRELQDYGVTRIYSPEDGQRMGLQGMIGEMLMRCDRDLSVHAPRDAAALQGHTGAAWRALAQAITALENGRA
;
A
#
# COMPACT_ATOMS: atom_id res chain seq x y z
N MET A 1 -5.59 -4.66 32.59
CA MET A 1 -6.45 -4.02 31.58
C MET A 1 -5.53 -3.18 30.71
N THR A 2 -5.18 -3.69 29.51
CA THR A 2 -4.28 -2.97 28.61
C THR A 2 -5.02 -1.73 28.12
N ASP A 3 -4.45 -0.57 28.29
CA ASP A 3 -5.08 0.68 27.82
C ASP A 3 -4.99 0.75 26.27
N LEU A 4 -6.02 0.21 25.64
CA LEU A 4 -6.15 0.22 24.18
C LEU A 4 -6.07 1.64 23.58
N SER A 5 -6.44 2.66 24.37
CA SER A 5 -6.36 4.06 23.93
C SER A 5 -4.92 4.54 23.77
N ALA A 6 -4.01 4.09 24.62
CA ALA A 6 -2.58 4.45 24.53
C ALA A 6 -1.90 3.82 23.31
N GLU A 7 -2.25 2.57 22.98
CA GLU A 7 -1.74 1.90 21.78
C GLU A 7 -2.17 2.63 20.51
N PHE A 8 -3.45 2.95 20.37
CA PHE A 8 -3.95 3.67 19.19
C PHE A 8 -3.43 5.11 19.10
N LYS A 9 -3.18 5.75 20.23
CA LYS A 9 -2.52 7.06 20.25
C LYS A 9 -1.10 6.97 19.72
N GLY A 10 -0.34 5.95 20.12
CA GLY A 10 1.00 5.68 19.59
C GLY A 10 0.99 5.45 18.07
N LEU A 11 0.01 4.72 17.56
CA LEU A 11 -0.16 4.54 16.11
C LEU A 11 -0.48 5.86 15.39
N ALA A 12 -1.36 6.69 15.95
CA ALA A 12 -1.72 7.98 15.36
C ALA A 12 -0.54 8.98 15.31
N GLU A 13 0.42 8.82 16.20
CA GLU A 13 1.62 9.65 16.29
C GLU A 13 2.83 9.02 15.57
N TYR A 14 2.68 7.82 14.99
CA TYR A 14 3.77 7.12 14.33
C TYR A 14 4.36 7.93 13.18
N ARG A 15 5.68 7.92 13.09
CA ARG A 15 6.43 8.48 11.96
C ARG A 15 7.41 7.43 11.44
N PRO A 16 7.46 7.19 10.13
CA PRO A 16 8.37 6.19 9.57
C PRO A 16 9.83 6.60 9.75
N VAL A 17 10.66 5.62 10.01
CA VAL A 17 12.13 5.76 10.09
C VAL A 17 12.73 5.74 8.69
N ASN A 18 12.23 4.86 7.83
CA ASN A 18 12.63 4.77 6.44
C ASN A 18 11.74 5.64 5.55
N LYS A 19 12.18 5.87 4.32
CA LYS A 19 11.34 6.51 3.31
C LYS A 19 10.29 5.52 2.83
N VAL A 20 9.04 5.79 3.16
CA VAL A 20 7.90 4.93 2.81
C VAL A 20 7.13 5.53 1.65
N ARG A 21 6.87 4.72 0.63
CA ARG A 21 6.13 5.09 -0.57
C ARG A 21 4.90 4.20 -0.72
N PHE A 22 3.76 4.84 -0.98
CA PHE A 22 2.48 4.19 -1.21
C PHE A 22 1.93 4.51 -2.59
N VAL A 23 1.32 3.51 -3.22
CA VAL A 23 0.39 3.71 -4.33
C VAL A 23 -1.03 3.64 -3.80
N THR A 24 -1.84 4.65 -4.12
CA THR A 24 -3.25 4.69 -3.71
C THR A 24 -4.18 4.80 -4.91
N ALA A 25 -5.32 4.12 -4.83
CA ALA A 25 -6.31 4.10 -5.89
C ALA A 25 -7.71 3.75 -5.36
N ALA A 26 -8.74 4.02 -6.15
CA ALA A 26 -10.03 3.36 -6.04
C ALA A 26 -10.13 2.25 -7.09
N SER A 27 -10.76 1.13 -6.71
CA SER A 27 -10.83 -0.08 -7.52
C SER A 27 -11.57 0.12 -8.85
N LEU A 28 -11.43 -0.85 -9.74
CA LEU A 28 -12.09 -0.84 -11.04
C LEU A 28 -13.62 -0.70 -10.88
N PHE A 29 -14.22 0.14 -11.71
CA PHE A 29 -15.64 0.53 -11.70
C PHE A 29 -16.09 1.30 -10.44
N ASP A 30 -15.17 1.66 -9.56
CA ASP A 30 -15.48 2.46 -8.38
C ASP A 30 -15.14 3.93 -8.61
N GLY A 31 -16.16 4.77 -8.52
CA GLY A 31 -16.03 6.23 -8.62
C GLY A 31 -16.02 6.93 -7.24
N HIS A 32 -16.04 6.16 -6.14
CA HIS A 32 -16.05 6.70 -4.78
C HIS A 32 -14.62 7.00 -4.33
N ASP A 33 -14.10 8.16 -4.70
CA ASP A 33 -12.72 8.54 -4.42
C ASP A 33 -12.53 9.43 -3.18
N ALA A 34 -13.61 9.89 -2.56
CA ALA A 34 -13.52 10.81 -1.42
C ALA A 34 -12.74 10.20 -0.24
N ALA A 35 -13.01 8.95 0.11
CA ALA A 35 -12.35 8.27 1.21
C ALA A 35 -10.84 8.10 0.96
N ILE A 36 -10.47 7.60 -0.22
CA ILE A 36 -9.04 7.38 -0.54
C ILE A 36 -8.30 8.72 -0.67
N ASN A 37 -8.97 9.79 -1.11
CA ASN A 37 -8.39 11.12 -1.15
C ASN A 37 -8.08 11.68 0.24
N ILE A 38 -8.92 11.42 1.23
CA ILE A 38 -8.65 11.78 2.62
C ILE A 38 -7.47 10.94 3.16
N MET A 39 -7.50 9.64 2.95
CA MET A 39 -6.47 8.71 3.43
C MET A 39 -5.09 9.06 2.88
N ARG A 40 -4.97 9.35 1.58
CA ARG A 40 -3.69 9.72 0.98
C ARG A 40 -3.11 11.01 1.55
N ARG A 41 -3.96 11.98 1.89
CA ARG A 41 -3.52 13.24 2.52
C ARG A 41 -2.99 13.01 3.94
N ILE A 42 -3.62 12.11 4.68
CA ILE A 42 -3.15 11.74 6.02
C ILE A 42 -1.81 10.99 5.91
N LEU A 43 -1.69 10.04 4.96
CA LEU A 43 -0.43 9.34 4.66
C LEU A 43 0.71 10.34 4.40
N GLN A 44 0.47 11.32 3.53
CA GLN A 44 1.46 12.37 3.23
C GLN A 44 1.80 13.20 4.46
N GLY A 45 0.79 13.60 5.24
CA GLY A 45 0.99 14.36 6.49
C GLY A 45 1.76 13.60 7.56
N MET A 46 1.72 12.27 7.53
CA MET A 46 2.45 11.38 8.45
C MET A 46 3.82 10.93 7.93
N GLY A 47 4.25 11.42 6.77
CA GLY A 47 5.61 11.25 6.26
C GLY A 47 5.77 10.29 5.10
N ALA A 48 4.69 9.75 4.52
CA ALA A 48 4.77 8.91 3.33
C ALA A 48 4.80 9.74 2.04
N GLU A 49 5.53 9.26 1.05
CA GLU A 49 5.35 9.66 -0.35
C GLU A 49 4.17 8.86 -0.92
N VAL A 50 3.28 9.54 -1.63
CA VAL A 50 2.07 8.91 -2.18
C VAL A 50 1.96 9.16 -3.68
N ILE A 51 1.87 8.07 -4.44
CA ILE A 51 1.52 8.07 -5.87
C ILE A 51 0.03 7.74 -5.97
N HIS A 52 -0.79 8.74 -6.24
CA HIS A 52 -2.24 8.58 -6.31
C HIS A 52 -2.70 8.41 -7.75
N LEU A 53 -3.24 7.25 -8.06
CA LEU A 53 -3.69 6.91 -9.42
C LEU A 53 -5.13 7.38 -9.72
N GLY A 54 -5.89 7.76 -8.71
CA GLY A 54 -7.29 8.15 -8.86
C GLY A 54 -8.26 6.97 -8.80
N HIS A 55 -9.45 7.17 -9.36
CA HIS A 55 -10.52 6.19 -9.37
C HIS A 55 -10.50 5.28 -10.60
N ASN A 56 -11.31 4.22 -10.58
CA ASN A 56 -11.50 3.29 -11.69
C ASN A 56 -10.18 2.67 -12.19
N ARG A 57 -9.39 2.09 -11.26
CA ARG A 57 -8.09 1.51 -11.58
C ARG A 57 -8.11 -0.01 -11.56
N SER A 58 -7.55 -0.60 -12.60
CA SER A 58 -7.35 -2.04 -12.70
C SER A 58 -6.24 -2.51 -11.76
N VAL A 59 -6.25 -3.80 -11.44
CA VAL A 59 -5.16 -4.44 -10.68
C VAL A 59 -3.81 -4.27 -11.38
N ASP A 60 -3.77 -4.45 -12.71
CA ASP A 60 -2.55 -4.31 -13.49
C ASP A 60 -1.95 -2.90 -13.39
N GLU A 61 -2.77 -1.87 -13.50
CA GLU A 61 -2.32 -0.48 -13.35
C GLU A 61 -1.73 -0.21 -11.97
N VAL A 62 -2.39 -0.69 -10.90
CA VAL A 62 -1.96 -0.49 -9.52
C VAL A 62 -0.66 -1.23 -9.23
N VAL A 63 -0.56 -2.50 -9.61
CA VAL A 63 0.63 -3.33 -9.40
C VAL A 63 1.81 -2.81 -10.23
N THR A 64 1.57 -2.45 -11.48
CA THR A 64 2.62 -1.87 -12.33
C THR A 64 3.18 -0.58 -11.73
N ALA A 65 2.33 0.32 -11.27
CA ALA A 65 2.77 1.55 -10.61
C ALA A 65 3.59 1.25 -9.34
N ALA A 66 3.11 0.33 -8.49
CA ALA A 66 3.82 -0.02 -7.26
C ALA A 66 5.23 -0.58 -7.51
N LEU A 67 5.39 -1.40 -8.54
CA LEU A 67 6.68 -1.98 -8.90
C LEU A 67 7.61 -0.98 -9.58
N GLN A 68 7.08 -0.10 -10.43
CA GLN A 68 7.86 0.93 -11.11
C GLN A 68 8.30 2.06 -10.17
N GLU A 69 7.55 2.32 -9.11
CA GLU A 69 7.86 3.34 -8.11
C GLU A 69 8.59 2.78 -6.88
N ASP A 70 8.87 1.48 -6.86
CA ASP A 70 9.45 0.77 -5.71
C ASP A 70 8.70 1.07 -4.41
N ALA A 71 7.38 0.96 -4.45
CA ALA A 71 6.52 1.22 -3.30
C ALA A 71 6.55 0.08 -2.29
N GLN A 72 6.48 0.42 -1.00
CA GLN A 72 6.33 -0.54 0.09
C GLN A 72 4.88 -0.97 0.30
N GLY A 73 3.92 -0.12 -0.04
CA GLY A 73 2.51 -0.36 0.19
C GLY A 73 1.60 0.07 -0.94
N ILE A 74 0.48 -0.61 -1.02
CA ILE A 74 -0.66 -0.29 -1.88
C ILE A 74 -1.87 -0.11 -0.96
N ALA A 75 -2.63 0.96 -1.15
CA ALA A 75 -3.89 1.19 -0.46
C ALA A 75 -5.01 1.45 -1.46
N VAL A 76 -6.03 0.60 -1.45
CA VAL A 76 -7.16 0.67 -2.39
C VAL A 76 -8.47 0.76 -1.64
N SER A 77 -9.30 1.72 -2.01
CA SER A 77 -10.71 1.74 -1.61
C SER A 77 -11.55 0.94 -2.60
N SER A 78 -12.54 0.21 -2.10
CA SER A 78 -13.46 -0.59 -2.92
C SER A 78 -14.87 -0.57 -2.31
N TYR A 79 -15.73 0.29 -2.85
CA TYR A 79 -17.13 0.44 -2.45
C TYR A 79 -18.11 -0.21 -3.44
N GLN A 80 -17.59 -0.78 -4.53
CA GLN A 80 -18.34 -1.55 -5.51
C GLN A 80 -18.09 -3.04 -5.31
N GLY A 81 -18.88 -3.91 -5.93
CA GLY A 81 -18.67 -5.36 -5.87
C GLY A 81 -17.37 -5.81 -6.56
N GLY A 82 -17.05 -7.11 -6.44
CA GLY A 82 -15.87 -7.71 -7.07
C GLY A 82 -14.56 -7.51 -6.32
N HIS A 83 -14.63 -7.04 -5.07
CA HIS A 83 -13.45 -6.76 -4.26
C HIS A 83 -12.65 -8.03 -3.89
N VAL A 84 -13.30 -9.16 -3.69
CA VAL A 84 -12.61 -10.42 -3.36
C VAL A 84 -11.68 -10.83 -4.50
N GLU A 85 -12.19 -10.87 -5.71
CA GLU A 85 -11.43 -11.20 -6.91
C GLU A 85 -10.34 -10.15 -7.19
N TYR A 86 -10.67 -8.88 -7.02
CA TYR A 86 -9.76 -7.77 -7.24
C TYR A 86 -8.52 -7.86 -6.33
N PHE A 87 -8.71 -8.03 -5.04
CA PHE A 87 -7.60 -8.11 -4.09
C PHE A 87 -6.82 -9.43 -4.21
N LYS A 88 -7.48 -10.57 -4.46
CA LYS A 88 -6.79 -11.85 -4.70
C LYS A 88 -5.91 -11.77 -5.93
N TYR A 89 -6.43 -11.24 -7.02
CA TYR A 89 -5.65 -11.05 -8.25
C TYR A 89 -4.46 -10.11 -8.03
N MET A 90 -4.64 -9.06 -7.23
CA MET A 90 -3.54 -8.17 -6.87
C MET A 90 -2.41 -8.89 -6.13
N VAL A 91 -2.74 -9.71 -5.14
CA VAL A 91 -1.75 -10.53 -4.42
C VAL A 91 -1.03 -11.48 -5.35
N ASP A 92 -1.77 -12.16 -6.23
CA ASP A 92 -1.20 -13.11 -7.19
C ASP A 92 -0.25 -12.40 -8.17
N LEU A 93 -0.67 -11.27 -8.71
CA LEU A 93 0.11 -10.52 -9.68
C LEU A 93 1.38 -9.93 -9.06
N LEU A 94 1.32 -9.46 -7.82
CA LEU A 94 2.51 -9.04 -7.06
C LEU A 94 3.49 -10.19 -6.87
N ARG A 95 3.01 -11.37 -6.50
CA ARG A 95 3.86 -12.57 -6.35
C ARG A 95 4.52 -12.96 -7.67
N GLU A 96 3.74 -13.00 -8.75
CA GLU A 96 4.21 -13.35 -10.09
C GLU A 96 5.30 -12.38 -10.59
N ARG A 97 5.13 -11.09 -10.32
CA ARG A 97 6.05 -10.04 -10.78
C ARG A 97 7.17 -9.71 -9.79
N GLY A 98 7.37 -10.53 -8.75
CA GLY A 98 8.45 -10.36 -7.77
C GLY A 98 8.21 -9.21 -6.77
N GLY A 99 6.96 -8.84 -6.55
CA GLY A 99 6.53 -7.82 -5.59
C GLY A 99 5.88 -8.38 -4.32
N ALA A 100 6.17 -9.63 -3.94
CA ALA A 100 5.57 -10.28 -2.77
C ALA A 100 5.81 -9.53 -1.44
N HIS A 101 6.83 -8.67 -1.37
CA HIS A 101 7.14 -7.83 -0.22
C HIS A 101 6.23 -6.60 -0.10
N VAL A 102 5.50 -6.23 -1.16
CA VAL A 102 4.59 -5.08 -1.15
C VAL A 102 3.38 -5.41 -0.29
N GLN A 103 3.10 -4.55 0.68
CA GLN A 103 1.95 -4.70 1.57
C GLN A 103 0.68 -4.18 0.89
N VAL A 104 -0.41 -4.92 0.99
CA VAL A 104 -1.69 -4.56 0.38
C VAL A 104 -2.71 -4.25 1.46
N PHE A 105 -3.26 -3.05 1.40
CA PHE A 105 -4.29 -2.55 2.31
C PHE A 105 -5.54 -2.19 1.54
N GLY A 106 -6.68 -2.41 2.15
CA GLY A 106 -7.94 -2.07 1.55
C GLY A 106 -8.99 -1.63 2.56
N GLY A 107 -10.06 -1.07 2.04
CA GLY A 107 -11.25 -0.72 2.77
C GLY A 107 -12.38 -0.39 1.81
N GLY A 108 -13.60 -0.47 2.28
CA GLY A 108 -14.78 -0.23 1.45
C GLY A 108 -16.02 0.01 2.30
N GLY A 109 -15.84 0.56 3.50
CA GLY A 109 -16.94 0.70 4.46
C GLY A 109 -17.55 -0.67 4.77
N GLY A 110 -18.87 -0.74 4.86
CA GLY A 110 -19.59 -1.98 5.13
C GLY A 110 -19.78 -2.90 3.90
N VAL A 111 -19.27 -2.55 2.73
CA VAL A 111 -19.43 -3.36 1.50
C VAL A 111 -18.60 -4.63 1.57
N ILE A 112 -17.41 -4.58 2.18
CA ILE A 112 -16.58 -5.75 2.41
C ILE A 112 -16.98 -6.35 3.78
N VAL A 113 -17.67 -7.47 3.74
CA VAL A 113 -18.21 -8.09 4.97
C VAL A 113 -17.13 -8.84 5.75
N PRO A 114 -17.32 -9.08 7.08
CA PRO A 114 -16.27 -9.69 7.92
C PRO A 114 -15.74 -11.03 7.43
N ALA A 115 -16.58 -11.86 6.81
CA ALA A 115 -16.14 -13.13 6.23
C ALA A 115 -15.16 -12.95 5.08
N GLU A 116 -15.42 -11.98 4.20
CA GLU A 116 -14.56 -11.63 3.08
C GLU A 116 -13.25 -10.98 3.56
N ILE A 117 -13.30 -10.17 4.62
CA ILE A 117 -12.09 -9.61 5.25
C ILE A 117 -11.15 -10.72 5.71
N ARG A 118 -11.69 -11.72 6.41
CA ARG A 118 -10.90 -12.87 6.86
C ARG A 118 -10.33 -13.65 5.67
N GLU A 119 -11.16 -13.94 4.68
CA GLU A 119 -10.75 -14.65 3.47
C GLU A 119 -9.58 -13.93 2.74
N LEU A 120 -9.69 -12.62 2.59
CA LEU A 120 -8.67 -11.81 1.92
C LEU A 120 -7.36 -11.74 2.72
N GLN A 121 -7.45 -11.57 4.04
CA GLN A 121 -6.27 -11.53 4.91
C GLN A 121 -5.57 -12.90 4.96
N ASP A 122 -6.33 -14.00 5.00
CA ASP A 122 -5.78 -15.36 4.92
C ASP A 122 -5.12 -15.64 3.56
N TYR A 123 -5.63 -15.05 2.50
CA TYR A 123 -5.07 -15.17 1.15
C TYR A 123 -3.74 -14.44 0.97
N GLY A 124 -3.50 -13.37 1.72
CA GLY A 124 -2.25 -12.62 1.68
C GLY A 124 -2.40 -11.10 1.59
N VAL A 125 -3.63 -10.58 1.64
CA VAL A 125 -3.86 -9.15 1.84
C VAL A 125 -3.41 -8.79 3.25
N THR A 126 -2.62 -7.74 3.41
CA THR A 126 -2.05 -7.37 4.70
C THR A 126 -3.12 -7.00 5.70
N ARG A 127 -4.05 -6.14 5.29
CA ARG A 127 -5.18 -5.73 6.11
C ARG A 127 -6.30 -5.11 5.28
N ILE A 128 -7.54 -5.49 5.61
CA ILE A 128 -8.75 -4.79 5.18
C ILE A 128 -9.37 -4.11 6.40
N TYR A 129 -9.54 -2.80 6.35
CA TYR A 129 -10.12 -2.03 7.44
C TYR A 129 -11.64 -1.99 7.35
N SER A 130 -12.29 -2.44 8.42
CA SER A 130 -13.74 -2.37 8.59
C SER A 130 -14.17 -1.02 9.16
N PRO A 131 -15.48 -0.68 9.11
CA PRO A 131 -16.01 0.50 9.83
C PRO A 131 -15.72 0.47 11.34
N GLU A 132 -15.76 -0.71 11.95
CA GLU A 132 -15.44 -0.90 13.37
C GLU A 132 -13.98 -0.57 13.66
N ASP A 133 -13.06 -0.94 12.78
CA ASP A 133 -11.64 -0.57 12.88
C ASP A 133 -11.50 0.95 12.85
N GLY A 134 -12.23 1.62 11.96
CA GLY A 134 -12.26 3.09 11.86
C GLY A 134 -12.77 3.77 13.13
N GLN A 135 -13.79 3.21 13.76
CA GLN A 135 -14.33 3.73 15.03
C GLN A 135 -13.36 3.51 16.19
N ARG A 136 -12.69 2.35 16.23
CA ARG A 136 -11.78 1.97 17.30
C ARG A 136 -10.43 2.68 17.22
N MET A 137 -9.86 2.74 16.04
CA MET A 137 -8.49 3.26 15.81
C MET A 137 -8.47 4.73 15.39
N GLY A 138 -9.53 5.22 14.78
CA GLY A 138 -9.55 6.49 14.05
C GLY A 138 -8.75 6.41 12.74
N LEU A 139 -8.91 7.41 11.90
CA LEU A 139 -8.22 7.46 10.59
C LEU A 139 -6.70 7.52 10.77
N GLN A 140 -6.21 8.35 11.67
CA GLN A 140 -4.78 8.49 11.91
C GLN A 140 -4.16 7.22 12.50
N GLY A 141 -4.89 6.49 13.36
CA GLY A 141 -4.45 5.22 13.91
C GLY A 141 -4.34 4.13 12.83
N MET A 142 -5.31 4.04 11.93
CA MET A 142 -5.24 3.12 10.79
C MET A 142 -4.05 3.44 9.88
N ILE A 143 -3.86 4.70 9.54
CA ILE A 143 -2.73 5.14 8.70
C ILE A 143 -1.39 4.87 9.39
N GLY A 144 -1.29 5.12 10.70
CA GLY A 144 -0.10 4.80 11.48
C GLY A 144 0.25 3.30 11.46
N GLU A 145 -0.76 2.42 11.55
CA GLU A 145 -0.56 0.97 11.39
C GLU A 145 -0.06 0.62 9.99
N MET A 146 -0.64 1.21 8.95
CA MET A 146 -0.18 1.01 7.57
C MET A 146 1.28 1.41 7.40
N LEU A 147 1.66 2.58 7.89
CA LEU A 147 3.05 3.07 7.84
C LEU A 147 4.00 2.15 8.59
N MET A 148 3.64 1.71 9.80
CA MET A 148 4.46 0.81 10.60
C MET A 148 4.71 -0.52 9.89
N ARG A 149 3.69 -1.08 9.24
CA ARG A 149 3.81 -2.34 8.48
C ARG A 149 4.66 -2.20 7.21
N CYS A 150 4.77 -1.00 6.67
CA CYS A 150 5.55 -0.69 5.46
C CYS A 150 6.92 -0.08 5.75
N ASP A 151 7.23 0.25 6.99
CA ASP A 151 8.47 0.92 7.38
C ASP A 151 9.66 -0.04 7.33
N ARG A 152 10.13 -0.29 6.12
CA ARG A 152 11.24 -1.17 5.79
C ARG A 152 12.19 -0.50 4.80
N ASP A 153 13.46 -0.79 4.97
CA ASP A 153 14.49 -0.37 4.02
C ASP A 153 14.49 -1.29 2.80
N LEU A 154 14.01 -0.78 1.67
CA LEU A 154 14.01 -1.49 0.39
C LEU A 154 15.32 -1.36 -0.40
N SER A 155 16.30 -0.60 0.08
CA SER A 155 17.60 -0.45 -0.59
C SER A 155 18.34 -1.78 -0.78
N VAL A 156 17.98 -2.79 0.01
CA VAL A 156 18.50 -4.17 -0.13
C VAL A 156 18.17 -4.81 -1.47
N HIS A 157 17.14 -4.33 -2.15
CA HIS A 157 16.70 -4.79 -3.47
C HIS A 157 17.34 -4.02 -4.64
N ALA A 158 18.17 -3.02 -4.33
CA ALA A 158 18.82 -2.21 -5.38
C ALA A 158 19.71 -3.09 -6.27
N PRO A 159 19.70 -2.84 -7.59
CA PRO A 159 20.54 -3.58 -8.51
C PRO A 159 22.03 -3.32 -8.20
N ARG A 160 22.83 -4.37 -8.25
CA ARG A 160 24.28 -4.29 -8.03
C ARG A 160 25.05 -4.04 -9.32
N ASP A 161 24.38 -4.08 -10.47
CA ASP A 161 24.97 -3.93 -11.79
C ASP A 161 24.20 -2.86 -12.57
N ALA A 162 24.93 -1.90 -13.10
CA ALA A 162 24.40 -0.85 -13.97
C ALA A 162 23.77 -1.40 -15.26
N ALA A 163 24.09 -2.62 -15.67
CA ALA A 163 23.46 -3.27 -16.81
C ALA A 163 21.95 -3.45 -16.61
N ALA A 164 21.49 -3.63 -15.36
CA ALA A 164 20.07 -3.74 -15.04
C ALA A 164 19.28 -2.46 -15.34
N LEU A 165 19.95 -1.31 -15.43
CA LEU A 165 19.35 0.00 -15.69
C LEU A 165 19.19 0.29 -17.20
N GLN A 166 19.72 -0.58 -18.06
CA GLN A 166 19.72 -0.34 -19.50
C GLN A 166 18.43 -0.78 -20.17
N GLY A 167 17.96 0.02 -21.12
CA GLY A 167 16.77 -0.25 -21.92
C GLY A 167 15.49 0.44 -21.40
N HIS A 168 14.40 0.13 -22.08
CA HIS A 168 13.07 0.73 -21.81
C HIS A 168 12.03 -0.34 -21.41
N THR A 169 12.48 -1.40 -20.76
CA THR A 169 11.60 -2.48 -20.27
C THR A 169 11.05 -2.14 -18.88
N GLY A 170 9.95 -2.79 -18.49
CA GLY A 170 9.41 -2.67 -17.13
C GLY A 170 10.43 -3.08 -16.05
N ALA A 171 11.29 -4.06 -16.36
CA ALA A 171 12.38 -4.49 -15.47
C ALA A 171 13.44 -3.39 -15.29
N ALA A 172 13.82 -2.69 -16.37
CA ALA A 172 14.77 -1.59 -16.30
C ALA A 172 14.20 -0.39 -15.51
N TRP A 173 12.94 -0.06 -15.70
CA TRP A 173 12.26 0.98 -14.92
C TRP A 173 12.19 0.65 -13.43
N ARG A 174 11.89 -0.61 -13.11
CA ARG A 174 11.90 -1.07 -11.71
C ARG A 174 13.30 -1.00 -11.11
N ALA A 175 14.31 -1.46 -11.83
CA ALA A 175 15.71 -1.40 -11.40
C ALA A 175 16.15 0.05 -11.13
N LEU A 176 15.72 0.98 -11.97
CA LEU A 176 15.97 2.42 -11.78
C LEU A 176 15.32 2.92 -10.50
N ALA A 177 14.05 2.59 -10.25
CA ALA A 177 13.35 2.97 -9.02
C ALA A 177 14.06 2.43 -7.77
N GLN A 178 14.49 1.17 -7.80
CA GLN A 178 15.25 0.55 -6.72
C GLN A 178 16.61 1.21 -6.49
N ALA A 179 17.29 1.62 -7.57
CA ALA A 179 18.54 2.37 -7.46
C ALA A 179 18.33 3.77 -6.83
N ILE A 180 17.25 4.45 -7.21
CA ILE A 180 16.85 5.73 -6.60
C ILE A 180 16.56 5.54 -5.11
N THR A 181 15.80 4.51 -4.73
CA THR A 181 15.55 4.16 -3.32
C THR A 181 16.85 4.00 -2.54
N ALA A 182 17.85 3.31 -3.11
CA ALA A 182 19.14 3.12 -2.45
C ALA A 182 19.90 4.44 -2.26
N LEU A 183 19.89 5.31 -3.26
CA LEU A 183 20.49 6.64 -3.16
C LEU A 183 19.81 7.51 -2.11
N GLU A 184 18.49 7.52 -2.07
CA GLU A 184 17.71 8.27 -1.08
C GLU A 184 17.95 7.79 0.36
N ASN A 185 18.25 6.50 0.54
CA ASN A 185 18.62 5.91 1.82
C ASN A 185 20.12 5.99 2.14
N GLY A 186 20.92 6.70 1.29
CA GLY A 186 22.36 6.86 1.49
C GLY A 186 23.17 5.59 1.28
N ARG A 187 22.66 4.63 0.52
CA ARG A 187 23.31 3.35 0.19
C ARG A 187 23.62 3.26 -1.30
N ALA A 188 24.43 4.19 -1.77
CA ALA A 188 24.93 4.14 -3.14
C ALA A 188 26.23 3.31 -3.24
#